data_80c7e8b697cc570fd9ebe2e25d18583d
#
_entry.id   80c7e8b697cc570fd9ebe2e25d18583d
#
_cell.length_a   1.000
_cell.length_b   1.000
_cell.length_c   1.000
_cell.angle_alpha   90.00
_cell.angle_beta   90.00
_cell.angle_gamma   90.00
#
_symmetry.space_group_name_H-M   'P 1'
#
loop_
_entity.id
_entity.type
_entity.pdbx_description
1 polymer ?
#
loop_
_entity_poly.entity_id
_entity_poly.type
_entity_poly.pdbx_seq_one_letter_code
_entity_poly.pdbx_strand_id
1 'polypeptide(L)'
;APAAAPAPAAAPAAHTVVRGDTLFSIAKKYGTTVSALLQANGLGTGSIIYPGQALRLAPPAPAQRSANLDAAQRANAVRIIQIGRELGVPDRGIAIALATAMVESTMRNLDHGDRDSLGLFQQRPSQGWGTPEQILNADRSIRVFYGGAGDPNGIASKGLLDISGWQGKSFTDAAQSVQVSAYPDRYGLWEQQAHKWVATLR
;
A
#
# COMPACT_ATOMS: atom_id res chain seq x y z
N ALA A 1 -11.92 -33.35 10.41
CA ALA A 1 -11.42 -32.09 9.82
C ALA A 1 -12.62 -31.21 9.51
N PRO A 2 -12.71 -29.94 10.03
CA PRO A 2 -13.79 -29.04 9.65
C PRO A 2 -13.58 -28.59 8.21
N ALA A 3 -14.66 -28.65 7.42
CA ALA A 3 -14.66 -28.16 6.05
C ALA A 3 -14.39 -26.63 6.02
N ALA A 4 -13.48 -26.19 5.16
CA ALA A 4 -13.21 -24.78 4.94
C ALA A 4 -14.49 -24.09 4.44
N ALA A 5 -14.85 -22.96 5.06
CA ALA A 5 -15.94 -22.12 4.61
C ALA A 5 -15.68 -21.66 3.17
N PRO A 6 -16.70 -21.61 2.29
CA PRO A 6 -16.51 -21.13 0.92
C PRO A 6 -16.05 -19.67 0.94
N ALA A 7 -15.04 -19.37 0.12
CA ALA A 7 -14.56 -18.00 -0.08
C ALA A 7 -15.73 -17.12 -0.57
N PRO A 8 -15.84 -15.86 -0.10
CA PRO A 8 -16.87 -14.95 -0.59
C PRO A 8 -16.78 -14.83 -2.11
N ALA A 9 -17.91 -14.97 -2.79
CA ALA A 9 -17.98 -14.79 -4.24
C ALA A 9 -17.48 -13.38 -4.58
N ALA A 10 -16.55 -13.28 -5.54
CA ALA A 10 -16.05 -12.00 -6.01
C ALA A 10 -17.24 -11.13 -6.45
N ALA A 11 -17.30 -9.88 -5.95
CA ALA A 11 -18.32 -8.93 -6.38
C ALA A 11 -18.27 -8.77 -7.91
N PRO A 12 -19.44 -8.64 -8.59
CA PRO A 12 -19.45 -8.50 -10.03
C PRO A 12 -18.65 -7.25 -10.46
N ALA A 13 -17.89 -7.38 -11.55
CA ALA A 13 -17.03 -6.30 -12.05
C ALA A 13 -17.84 -5.12 -12.63
N ALA A 14 -19.10 -5.35 -13.02
CA ALA A 14 -20.00 -4.34 -13.58
C ALA A 14 -21.45 -4.59 -13.18
N HIS A 15 -22.25 -3.50 -13.24
CA HIS A 15 -23.70 -3.51 -13.06
C HIS A 15 -24.37 -2.96 -14.33
N THR A 16 -25.36 -3.68 -14.85
CA THR A 16 -26.20 -3.14 -15.91
C THR A 16 -27.35 -2.37 -15.27
N VAL A 17 -27.45 -1.08 -15.59
CA VAL A 17 -28.48 -0.18 -15.06
C VAL A 17 -29.86 -0.68 -15.49
N VAL A 18 -30.77 -0.79 -14.54
CA VAL A 18 -32.17 -1.10 -14.77
C VAL A 18 -33.06 0.09 -14.43
N ARG A 19 -34.30 0.08 -14.90
CA ARG A 19 -35.25 1.17 -14.62
C ARG A 19 -35.45 1.35 -13.11
N GLY A 20 -35.26 2.58 -12.65
CA GLY A 20 -35.35 2.93 -11.22
C GLY A 20 -34.01 2.96 -10.50
N ASP A 21 -32.92 2.50 -11.14
CA ASP A 21 -31.59 2.64 -10.56
C ASP A 21 -31.15 4.10 -10.50
N THR A 22 -30.40 4.39 -9.43
CA THR A 22 -29.66 5.64 -9.26
C THR A 22 -28.21 5.30 -8.91
N LEU A 23 -27.29 6.20 -9.20
CA LEU A 23 -25.90 6.04 -8.76
C LEU A 23 -25.78 5.75 -7.26
N PHE A 24 -26.67 6.36 -6.45
CA PHE A 24 -26.69 6.13 -5.01
C PHE A 24 -27.18 4.72 -4.66
N SER A 25 -28.27 4.24 -5.27
CA SER A 25 -28.80 2.89 -5.01
C SER A 25 -27.80 1.81 -5.42
N ILE A 26 -27.14 1.99 -6.56
CA ILE A 26 -26.09 1.09 -7.06
C ILE A 26 -24.88 1.10 -6.12
N ALA A 27 -24.39 2.28 -5.73
CA ALA A 27 -23.28 2.41 -4.80
C ALA A 27 -23.56 1.68 -3.48
N LYS A 28 -24.75 1.90 -2.90
CA LYS A 28 -25.18 1.24 -1.66
C LYS A 28 -25.26 -0.29 -1.83
N LYS A 29 -25.82 -0.77 -2.93
CA LYS A 29 -25.98 -2.21 -3.24
C LYS A 29 -24.64 -2.95 -3.27
N TYR A 30 -23.60 -2.30 -3.78
CA TYR A 30 -22.28 -2.92 -3.99
C TYR A 30 -21.21 -2.46 -2.99
N GLY A 31 -21.59 -1.72 -1.95
CA GLY A 31 -20.66 -1.30 -0.90
C GLY A 31 -19.58 -0.33 -1.39
N THR A 32 -19.87 0.45 -2.42
CA THR A 32 -18.99 1.47 -2.99
C THR A 32 -19.56 2.88 -2.78
N THR A 33 -18.92 3.91 -3.29
CA THR A 33 -19.39 5.29 -3.23
C THR A 33 -19.83 5.79 -4.59
N VAL A 34 -20.73 6.80 -4.63
CA VAL A 34 -21.11 7.46 -5.88
C VAL A 34 -19.88 8.05 -6.57
N SER A 35 -18.96 8.65 -5.82
CA SER A 35 -17.72 9.20 -6.36
C SER A 35 -16.86 8.13 -7.05
N ALA A 36 -16.71 6.95 -6.43
CA ALA A 36 -15.96 5.83 -7.01
C ALA A 36 -16.64 5.30 -8.29
N LEU A 37 -17.98 5.21 -8.32
CA LEU A 37 -18.72 4.83 -9.52
C LEU A 37 -18.53 5.84 -10.65
N LEU A 38 -18.61 7.14 -10.37
CA LEU A 38 -18.39 8.19 -11.35
C LEU A 38 -16.97 8.09 -11.93
N GLN A 39 -15.97 7.97 -11.07
CA GLN A 39 -14.57 7.85 -11.46
C GLN A 39 -14.32 6.58 -12.30
N ALA A 40 -14.90 5.44 -11.89
CA ALA A 40 -14.75 4.16 -12.59
C ALA A 40 -15.27 4.20 -14.05
N ASN A 41 -16.20 5.10 -14.30
CA ASN A 41 -16.90 5.20 -15.58
C ASN A 41 -16.61 6.48 -16.36
N GLY A 42 -15.71 7.35 -15.89
CA GLY A 42 -15.41 8.63 -16.53
C GLY A 42 -16.61 9.59 -16.51
N LEU A 43 -17.49 9.48 -15.50
CA LEU A 43 -18.70 10.28 -15.36
C LEU A 43 -18.46 11.46 -14.41
N GLY A 44 -19.14 12.58 -14.67
CA GLY A 44 -19.15 13.75 -13.77
C GLY A 44 -20.32 13.72 -12.77
N THR A 45 -20.32 14.62 -11.79
CA THR A 45 -21.35 14.71 -10.74
C THR A 45 -22.77 14.99 -11.26
N GLY A 46 -22.92 15.51 -12.47
CA GLY A 46 -24.20 15.76 -13.15
C GLY A 46 -24.58 14.69 -14.18
N SER A 47 -23.83 13.60 -14.28
CA SER A 47 -24.12 12.57 -15.29
C SER A 47 -25.40 11.81 -14.98
N ILE A 48 -26.21 11.58 -16.03
CA ILE A 48 -27.41 10.76 -15.99
C ILE A 48 -27.04 9.35 -16.46
N ILE A 49 -27.58 8.34 -15.77
CA ILE A 49 -27.44 6.93 -16.15
C ILE A 49 -28.74 6.44 -16.80
N TYR A 50 -28.62 5.55 -17.76
CA TYR A 50 -29.76 5.04 -18.56
C TYR A 50 -29.91 3.54 -18.41
N PRO A 51 -31.14 2.99 -18.40
CA PRO A 51 -31.38 1.56 -18.46
C PRO A 51 -30.64 0.91 -19.63
N GLY A 52 -29.95 -0.23 -19.34
CA GLY A 52 -29.08 -0.92 -20.29
C GLY A 52 -27.62 -0.46 -20.27
N GLN A 53 -27.31 0.66 -19.64
CA GLN A 53 -25.93 1.12 -19.49
C GLN A 53 -25.16 0.19 -18.53
N ALA A 54 -23.96 -0.26 -18.94
CA ALA A 54 -23.06 -1.00 -18.06
C ALA A 54 -22.20 -0.03 -17.25
N LEU A 55 -22.27 -0.10 -15.93
CA LEU A 55 -21.42 0.65 -15.02
C LEU A 55 -20.39 -0.27 -14.37
N ARG A 56 -19.12 0.08 -14.50
CA ARG A 56 -18.03 -0.55 -13.74
C ARG A 56 -18.19 -0.20 -12.27
N LEU A 57 -18.10 -1.20 -11.40
CA LEU A 57 -18.29 -1.04 -9.96
C LEU A 57 -17.02 -0.64 -9.21
N ALA A 58 -15.88 -0.86 -9.84
CA ALA A 58 -14.58 -0.40 -9.35
C ALA A 58 -13.86 0.42 -10.41
N PRO A 59 -13.10 1.46 -10.04
CA PRO A 59 -12.22 2.14 -10.98
C PRO A 59 -11.25 1.13 -11.59
N PRO A 60 -10.80 1.34 -12.85
CA PRO A 60 -9.74 0.51 -13.40
C PRO A 60 -8.55 0.55 -12.44
N ALA A 61 -8.01 -0.62 -12.12
CA ALA A 61 -6.81 -0.68 -11.30
C ALA A 61 -5.74 0.21 -11.96
N PRO A 62 -5.06 1.06 -11.19
CA PRO A 62 -4.01 1.91 -11.75
C PRO A 62 -2.95 1.04 -12.41
N ALA A 63 -2.40 1.51 -13.54
CA ALA A 63 -1.38 0.79 -14.27
C ALA A 63 -0.20 0.49 -13.34
N GLN A 64 0.09 -0.81 -13.16
CA GLN A 64 1.15 -1.26 -12.27
C GLN A 64 2.52 -0.93 -12.85
N ARG A 65 3.46 -0.57 -11.98
CA ARG A 65 4.85 -0.33 -12.31
C ARG A 65 5.68 -1.60 -12.09
N SER A 66 6.78 -1.72 -12.81
CA SER A 66 7.77 -2.77 -12.63
C SER A 66 9.18 -2.19 -12.76
N ALA A 67 10.15 -2.84 -12.11
CA ALA A 67 11.55 -2.50 -12.24
C ALA A 67 12.42 -3.73 -12.10
N ASN A 68 13.53 -3.73 -12.82
CA ASN A 68 14.66 -4.62 -12.54
C ASN A 68 15.55 -3.92 -11.51
N LEU A 69 15.82 -4.61 -10.41
CA LEU A 69 16.67 -4.09 -9.35
C LEU A 69 18.14 -4.31 -9.70
N ASP A 70 18.98 -3.30 -9.54
CA ASP A 70 20.42 -3.48 -9.53
C ASP A 70 20.91 -4.21 -8.25
N ALA A 71 22.20 -4.47 -8.14
CA ALA A 71 22.74 -5.25 -7.02
C ALA A 71 22.49 -4.60 -5.66
N ALA A 72 22.63 -3.27 -5.56
CA ALA A 72 22.43 -2.54 -4.31
C ALA A 72 20.94 -2.49 -3.92
N GLN A 73 20.06 -2.21 -4.87
CA GLN A 73 18.62 -2.25 -4.67
C GLN A 73 18.13 -3.66 -4.28
N ARG A 74 18.67 -4.70 -4.95
CA ARG A 74 18.36 -6.09 -4.63
C ARG A 74 18.79 -6.45 -3.21
N ALA A 75 19.98 -6.03 -2.77
CA ALA A 75 20.45 -6.27 -1.40
C ALA A 75 19.51 -5.64 -0.37
N ASN A 76 19.09 -4.41 -0.58
CA ASN A 76 18.11 -3.73 0.28
C ASN A 76 16.75 -4.43 0.27
N ALA A 77 16.25 -4.85 -0.89
CA ALA A 77 14.99 -5.58 -0.98
C ALA A 77 15.04 -6.92 -0.23
N VAL A 78 16.12 -7.69 -0.39
CA VAL A 78 16.34 -8.94 0.34
C VAL A 78 16.38 -8.66 1.86
N ARG A 79 17.03 -7.58 2.29
CA ARG A 79 17.11 -7.20 3.70
C ARG A 79 15.73 -6.86 4.29
N ILE A 80 14.92 -6.10 3.56
CA ILE A 80 13.52 -5.80 3.94
C ILE A 80 12.72 -7.10 4.13
N ILE A 81 12.86 -8.05 3.19
CA ILE A 81 12.16 -9.34 3.25
C ILE A 81 12.63 -10.17 4.46
N GLN A 82 13.93 -10.27 4.67
CA GLN A 82 14.50 -11.05 5.79
C GLN A 82 14.02 -10.53 7.13
N ILE A 83 14.16 -9.23 7.38
CA ILE A 83 13.73 -8.61 8.64
C ILE A 83 12.20 -8.73 8.81
N GLY A 84 11.43 -8.57 7.75
CA GLY A 84 9.98 -8.79 7.81
C GLY A 84 9.63 -10.21 8.25
N ARG A 85 10.31 -11.22 7.70
CA ARG A 85 10.13 -12.63 8.08
C ARG A 85 10.59 -12.91 9.53
N GLU A 86 11.73 -12.35 9.96
CA GLU A 86 12.20 -12.42 11.34
C GLU A 86 11.16 -11.88 12.33
N LEU A 87 10.48 -10.79 11.98
CA LEU A 87 9.46 -10.15 12.80
C LEU A 87 8.06 -10.81 12.66
N GLY A 88 7.92 -11.87 11.85
CA GLY A 88 6.64 -12.53 11.60
C GLY A 88 5.64 -11.68 10.80
N VAL A 89 6.12 -10.70 10.04
CA VAL A 89 5.28 -9.85 9.19
C VAL A 89 4.72 -10.68 8.05
N PRO A 90 3.40 -10.68 7.80
CA PRO A 90 2.81 -11.36 6.65
C PRO A 90 3.35 -10.83 5.32
N ASP A 91 3.37 -11.67 4.27
CA ASP A 91 3.88 -11.31 2.93
C ASP A 91 3.30 -10.00 2.40
N ARG A 92 2.03 -9.71 2.68
CA ARG A 92 1.40 -8.44 2.33
C ARG A 92 2.08 -7.23 3.00
N GLY A 93 2.45 -7.35 4.27
CA GLY A 93 3.17 -6.29 5.00
C GLY A 93 4.58 -6.09 4.45
N ILE A 94 5.25 -7.18 4.09
CA ILE A 94 6.56 -7.14 3.43
C ILE A 94 6.46 -6.47 2.06
N ALA A 95 5.43 -6.80 1.27
CA ALA A 95 5.18 -6.16 -0.02
C ALA A 95 4.93 -4.65 0.14
N ILE A 96 4.18 -4.22 1.18
CA ILE A 96 3.97 -2.80 1.49
C ILE A 96 5.31 -2.10 1.77
N ALA A 97 6.20 -2.71 2.57
CA ALA A 97 7.52 -2.15 2.85
C ALA A 97 8.38 -1.99 1.59
N LEU A 98 8.40 -3.02 0.72
CA LEU A 98 9.13 -2.97 -0.55
C LEU A 98 8.61 -1.88 -1.49
N ALA A 99 7.28 -1.78 -1.64
CA ALA A 99 6.65 -0.73 -2.45
C ALA A 99 6.94 0.66 -1.88
N THR A 100 6.90 0.81 -0.57
CA THR A 100 7.23 2.07 0.11
C THR A 100 8.69 2.45 -0.13
N ALA A 101 9.64 1.58 0.13
CA ALA A 101 11.06 1.85 -0.13
C ALA A 101 11.33 2.19 -1.62
N MET A 102 10.58 1.55 -2.54
CA MET A 102 10.70 1.87 -3.97
C MET A 102 10.18 3.26 -4.32
N VAL A 103 9.11 3.71 -3.68
CA VAL A 103 8.55 5.07 -3.90
C VAL A 103 9.42 6.13 -3.25
N GLU A 104 9.88 5.90 -2.02
CA GLU A 104 10.59 6.90 -1.20
C GLU A 104 12.02 7.13 -1.68
N SER A 105 12.77 6.07 -1.93
CA SER A 105 14.21 6.14 -2.21
C SER A 105 14.65 5.38 -3.46
N THR A 106 13.70 4.84 -4.25
CA THR A 106 14.02 3.85 -5.29
C THR A 106 14.80 2.66 -4.74
N MET A 107 14.43 2.17 -3.54
CA MET A 107 15.06 1.05 -2.82
C MET A 107 16.54 1.31 -2.45
N ARG A 108 16.95 2.57 -2.22
CA ARG A 108 18.31 2.98 -1.87
C ARG A 108 18.38 3.59 -0.48
N ASN A 109 19.44 3.30 0.24
CA ASN A 109 19.67 3.92 1.55
C ASN A 109 20.37 5.28 1.34
N LEU A 110 19.56 6.33 1.08
CA LEU A 110 20.03 7.66 0.71
C LEU A 110 20.41 8.48 1.94
N ASP A 111 21.53 9.20 1.86
CA ASP A 111 21.99 10.14 2.88
C ASP A 111 21.40 11.55 2.71
N HIS A 112 20.43 11.70 1.83
CA HIS A 112 19.73 12.95 1.51
C HIS A 112 18.29 12.67 1.10
N GLY A 113 17.44 13.72 1.10
CA GLY A 113 16.05 13.66 0.66
C GLY A 113 15.38 15.04 0.74
N ASP A 114 14.05 15.07 0.69
CA ASP A 114 13.32 16.31 0.93
C ASP A 114 13.47 16.72 2.40
N ARG A 115 13.84 17.98 2.62
CA ARG A 115 14.15 18.54 3.94
C ARG A 115 15.24 17.72 4.65
N ASP A 116 14.90 17.07 5.78
CA ASP A 116 15.79 16.24 6.57
C ASP A 116 15.53 14.72 6.41
N SER A 117 14.86 14.32 5.32
CA SER A 117 14.56 12.92 5.04
C SER A 117 15.79 12.11 4.65
N LEU A 118 15.91 10.90 5.21
CA LEU A 118 17.07 10.02 5.04
C LEU A 118 16.65 8.54 4.90
N GLY A 119 17.53 7.75 4.32
CA GLY A 119 17.45 6.31 4.33
C GLY A 119 16.47 5.70 3.32
N LEU A 120 16.23 4.40 3.49
CA LEU A 120 15.36 3.60 2.63
C LEU A 120 13.91 4.10 2.56
N PHE A 121 13.40 4.61 3.67
CA PHE A 121 12.00 5.02 3.82
C PHE A 121 11.85 6.54 3.94
N GLN A 122 12.91 7.30 3.66
CA GLN A 122 12.93 8.76 3.77
C GLN A 122 12.36 9.25 5.11
N GLN A 123 12.80 8.58 6.18
CA GLN A 123 12.43 8.91 7.55
C GLN A 123 13.09 10.22 7.98
N ARG A 124 12.42 11.01 8.83
CA ARG A 124 12.85 12.35 9.18
C ARG A 124 13.24 12.44 10.67
N PRO A 125 14.49 12.85 10.98
CA PRO A 125 14.91 13.12 12.35
C PRO A 125 13.99 14.09 13.08
N SER A 126 13.61 15.19 12.41
CA SER A 126 12.70 16.21 12.97
C SER A 126 11.28 15.70 13.30
N GLN A 127 10.91 14.52 12.79
CA GLN A 127 9.61 13.88 13.05
C GLN A 127 9.71 12.70 14.02
N GLY A 128 10.85 12.57 14.73
CA GLY A 128 11.02 11.57 15.78
C GLY A 128 11.38 10.16 15.28
N TRP A 129 11.82 9.99 14.03
CA TRP A 129 12.19 8.68 13.49
C TRP A 129 13.57 8.19 13.92
N GLY A 130 14.33 9.00 14.65
CA GLY A 130 15.66 8.72 15.15
C GLY A 130 16.68 9.76 14.72
N THR A 131 17.95 9.58 15.15
CA THR A 131 19.06 10.43 14.66
C THR A 131 19.41 10.09 13.21
N PRO A 132 20.14 10.96 12.49
CA PRO A 132 20.59 10.65 11.13
C PRO A 132 21.33 9.32 11.03
N GLU A 133 22.22 9.00 11.96
CA GLU A 133 23.00 7.76 11.99
C GLU A 133 22.08 6.54 12.22
N GLN A 134 21.06 6.70 13.06
CA GLN A 134 20.08 5.66 13.33
C GLN A 134 19.20 5.37 12.11
N ILE A 135 18.77 6.41 11.36
CA ILE A 135 17.96 6.27 10.16
C ILE A 135 18.77 5.69 9.01
N LEU A 136 20.05 6.06 8.88
CA LEU A 136 20.96 5.51 7.87
C LEU A 136 21.38 4.07 8.14
N ASN A 137 21.17 3.56 9.37
CA ASN A 137 21.26 2.13 9.62
C ASN A 137 20.04 1.42 9.02
N ALA A 138 20.25 0.75 7.89
CA ALA A 138 19.17 0.13 7.11
C ALA A 138 18.35 -0.88 7.93
N ASP A 139 19.00 -1.70 8.76
CA ASP A 139 18.32 -2.71 9.58
C ASP A 139 17.39 -2.08 10.61
N ARG A 140 17.89 -1.04 11.29
CA ARG A 140 17.07 -0.28 12.23
C ARG A 140 15.91 0.41 11.54
N SER A 141 16.17 1.09 10.43
CA SER A 141 15.16 1.80 9.64
C SER A 141 14.04 0.87 9.17
N ILE A 142 14.38 -0.35 8.74
CA ILE A 142 13.42 -1.37 8.35
C ILE A 142 12.58 -1.84 9.55
N ARG A 143 13.19 -2.10 10.71
CA ARG A 143 12.46 -2.49 11.92
C ARG A 143 11.52 -1.39 12.40
N VAL A 144 11.95 -0.14 12.35
CA VAL A 144 11.11 1.03 12.68
C VAL A 144 9.94 1.18 11.69
N PHE A 145 10.16 0.92 10.40
CA PHE A 145 9.07 0.92 9.43
C PHE A 145 8.02 -0.16 9.73
N TYR A 146 8.45 -1.36 10.12
CA TYR A 146 7.51 -2.41 10.51
C TYR A 146 6.83 -2.11 11.85
N GLY A 147 7.54 -1.55 12.82
CA GLY A 147 7.00 -1.27 14.15
C GLY A 147 6.75 -2.53 14.98
N GLY A 148 5.81 -2.43 15.91
CA GLY A 148 5.44 -3.53 16.79
C GLY A 148 6.42 -3.77 17.93
N ALA A 149 6.37 -4.95 18.55
CA ALA A 149 7.18 -5.27 19.73
C ALA A 149 8.71 -5.24 19.50
N GLY A 150 9.14 -5.34 18.24
CA GLY A 150 10.55 -5.28 17.85
C GLY A 150 11.01 -3.90 17.37
N ASP A 151 10.21 -2.86 17.55
CA ASP A 151 10.55 -1.50 17.12
C ASP A 151 11.65 -0.88 18.01
N PRO A 152 12.86 -0.62 17.47
CA PRO A 152 13.91 0.03 18.23
C PRO A 152 13.65 1.52 18.53
N ASN A 153 12.59 2.11 17.95
CA ASN A 153 12.16 3.49 18.18
C ASN A 153 11.04 3.60 19.22
N GLY A 154 10.46 2.45 19.61
CA GLY A 154 9.37 2.37 20.59
C GLY A 154 8.16 3.21 20.18
N ILE A 155 7.65 4.01 21.11
CA ILE A 155 6.44 4.83 20.88
C ILE A 155 6.73 6.17 20.18
N ALA A 156 7.98 6.47 19.85
CA ALA A 156 8.35 7.76 19.22
C ALA A 156 7.86 7.87 17.77
N SER A 157 7.67 6.73 17.09
CA SER A 157 7.04 6.63 15.78
C SER A 157 6.09 5.43 15.75
N LYS A 158 5.25 5.36 14.71
CA LYS A 158 4.35 4.23 14.49
C LYS A 158 4.71 3.54 13.19
N GLY A 159 5.13 2.28 13.29
CA GLY A 159 5.33 1.43 12.13
C GLY A 159 4.04 0.74 11.69
N LEU A 160 4.13 -0.07 10.63
CA LEU A 160 2.98 -0.72 10.00
C LEU A 160 2.17 -1.59 10.98
N LEU A 161 2.85 -2.35 11.84
CA LEU A 161 2.20 -3.24 12.81
C LEU A 161 1.48 -2.50 13.93
N ASP A 162 1.81 -1.22 14.16
CA ASP A 162 1.17 -0.37 15.16
C ASP A 162 -0.11 0.29 14.65
N ILE A 163 -0.36 0.21 13.34
CA ILE A 163 -1.56 0.77 12.72
C ILE A 163 -2.73 -0.21 12.88
N SER A 164 -3.69 0.14 13.72
CA SER A 164 -4.87 -0.70 13.92
C SER A 164 -5.61 -0.99 12.62
N GLY A 165 -5.88 -2.27 12.35
CA GLY A 165 -6.62 -2.73 11.18
C GLY A 165 -5.88 -2.54 9.83
N TRP A 166 -4.56 -2.38 9.83
CA TRP A 166 -3.78 -2.19 8.59
C TRP A 166 -4.00 -3.29 7.55
N GLN A 167 -4.28 -4.53 8.00
CA GLN A 167 -4.52 -5.67 7.11
C GLN A 167 -5.79 -5.50 6.26
N GLY A 168 -6.79 -4.78 6.77
CA GLY A 168 -8.06 -4.50 6.08
C GLY A 168 -8.04 -3.21 5.24
N LYS A 169 -7.00 -2.38 5.36
CA LYS A 169 -6.85 -1.18 4.53
C LYS A 169 -6.48 -1.54 3.09
N SER A 170 -6.71 -0.63 2.13
CA SER A 170 -6.11 -0.77 0.80
C SER A 170 -4.57 -0.82 0.93
N PHE A 171 -3.89 -1.33 -0.11
CA PHE A 171 -2.42 -1.39 -0.11
C PHE A 171 -1.81 0.01 0.07
N THR A 172 -2.34 0.96 -0.68
CA THR A 172 -1.95 2.38 -0.63
C THR A 172 -2.21 3.00 0.75
N ASP A 173 -3.41 2.79 1.33
CA ASP A 173 -3.76 3.38 2.62
C ASP A 173 -2.93 2.82 3.78
N ALA A 174 -2.56 1.54 3.70
CA ALA A 174 -1.69 0.93 4.71
C ALA A 174 -0.28 1.56 4.68
N ALA A 175 0.33 1.72 3.49
CA ALA A 175 1.60 2.41 3.32
C ALA A 175 1.52 3.87 3.78
N GLN A 176 0.48 4.59 3.36
CA GLN A 176 0.23 5.98 3.71
C GLN A 176 0.04 6.20 5.22
N SER A 177 -0.55 5.22 5.91
CA SER A 177 -0.74 5.32 7.36
C SER A 177 0.58 5.35 8.14
N VAL A 178 1.68 4.87 7.55
CA VAL A 178 3.04 4.95 8.12
C VAL A 178 3.75 6.22 7.68
N GLN A 179 3.70 6.55 6.39
CA GLN A 179 4.55 7.58 5.76
C GLN A 179 3.96 8.99 5.82
N VAL A 180 2.62 9.13 5.88
CA VAL A 180 1.94 10.45 5.83
C VAL A 180 2.42 11.31 4.64
N SER A 181 2.59 10.67 3.48
CA SER A 181 3.11 11.28 2.25
C SER A 181 2.10 12.23 1.59
N ALA A 182 2.59 13.26 0.91
CA ALA A 182 1.77 14.13 0.06
C ALA A 182 1.25 13.44 -1.22
N TYR A 183 1.79 12.26 -1.58
CA TYR A 183 1.46 11.53 -2.81
C TYR A 183 1.07 10.07 -2.52
N PRO A 184 -0.04 9.82 -1.80
CA PRO A 184 -0.41 8.49 -1.32
C PRO A 184 -0.60 7.46 -2.45
N ASP A 185 -1.12 7.86 -3.61
CA ASP A 185 -1.48 6.95 -4.70
C ASP A 185 -0.29 6.24 -5.35
N ARG A 186 0.94 6.68 -5.08
CA ARG A 186 2.15 6.10 -5.68
C ARG A 186 2.46 4.69 -5.20
N TYR A 187 2.13 4.35 -3.95
CA TYR A 187 2.49 3.06 -3.35
C TYR A 187 1.77 1.90 -4.03
N GLY A 188 0.47 2.02 -4.30
CA GLY A 188 -0.33 1.00 -4.97
C GLY A 188 0.13 0.69 -6.40
N LEU A 189 0.86 1.61 -7.05
CA LEU A 189 1.43 1.36 -8.38
C LEU A 189 2.49 0.25 -8.38
N TRP A 190 3.06 -0.09 -7.24
CA TRP A 190 4.10 -1.09 -7.07
C TRP A 190 3.62 -2.40 -6.45
N GLU A 191 2.34 -2.53 -6.12
CA GLU A 191 1.78 -3.66 -5.39
C GLU A 191 2.11 -5.00 -6.04
N GLN A 192 1.82 -5.18 -7.33
CA GLN A 192 2.08 -6.44 -8.04
C GLN A 192 3.57 -6.77 -8.09
N GLN A 193 4.41 -5.78 -8.38
CA GLN A 193 5.85 -5.98 -8.43
C GLN A 193 6.43 -6.29 -7.05
N ALA A 194 5.95 -5.65 -5.99
CA ALA A 194 6.37 -5.91 -4.63
C ALA A 194 6.02 -7.35 -4.19
N HIS A 195 4.82 -7.82 -4.47
CA HIS A 195 4.45 -9.22 -4.24
C HIS A 195 5.35 -10.20 -5.02
N LYS A 196 5.69 -9.88 -6.27
CA LYS A 196 6.63 -10.68 -7.05
C LYS A 196 8.02 -10.72 -6.39
N TRP A 197 8.52 -9.59 -5.87
CA TRP A 197 9.80 -9.58 -5.16
C TRP A 197 9.76 -10.44 -3.89
N VAL A 198 8.69 -10.37 -3.09
CA VAL A 198 8.52 -11.24 -1.91
C VAL A 198 8.61 -12.72 -2.28
N ALA A 199 8.01 -13.11 -3.39
CA ALA A 199 7.99 -14.49 -3.85
C ALA A 199 9.34 -14.97 -4.47
N THR A 200 10.12 -14.06 -5.07
CA THR A 200 11.28 -14.44 -5.91
C THR A 200 12.65 -14.06 -5.34
N LEU A 201 12.71 -13.06 -4.44
CA LEU A 201 13.98 -12.66 -3.82
C LEU A 201 14.25 -13.47 -2.54
N ARG A 202 15.50 -13.92 -2.41
CA ARG A 202 16.01 -14.70 -1.27
C ARG A 202 17.37 -14.18 -0.85
#